data_75763f02f2d4d6a8f3568f9c1062491c
#
_entry.id   75763f02f2d4d6a8f3568f9c1062491c
#
_cell.length_a   1.000
_cell.length_b   1.000
_cell.length_c   1.000
_cell.angle_alpha   90.00
_cell.angle_beta   90.00
_cell.angle_gamma   90.00
#
_symmetry.space_group_name_H-M   'P 1'
#
loop_
_entity.id
_entity.type
_entity.pdbx_description
1 polymer ?
#
loop_
_entity_poly.entity_id
_entity_poly.type
_entity_poly.pdbx_seq_one_letter_code
_entity_poly.pdbx_strand_id
1 'polypeptide(L)'
;MKVEWNVEEDECFVKENIENQTLYMGFQMTEWSTDTIHFNVYLTLYNKRNQITDNEAEVKSTGANPLKTFFVARKAFNALVKEVLWQFSEKYDVIVYCNWLDNRRRDAYYKYLSTLGYRYGRNIYGEKCIFKRYKKGTEV
;
A
#
# COMPACT_ATOMS: atom_id res chain seq x y z
N MET A 1 10.45 9.65 4.69
CA MET A 1 8.99 9.68 4.51
C MET A 1 8.32 9.43 5.85
N LYS A 2 7.43 10.29 6.25
CA LYS A 2 6.78 10.19 7.56
C LYS A 2 5.58 9.27 7.50
N VAL A 3 5.55 8.26 8.38
CA VAL A 3 4.39 7.38 8.58
C VAL A 3 3.61 7.87 9.78
N GLU A 4 2.31 8.03 9.62
CA GLU A 4 1.40 8.44 10.69
C GLU A 4 0.42 7.32 11.00
N TRP A 5 -0.05 7.26 12.25
CA TRP A 5 -1.05 6.29 12.68
C TRP A 5 -2.37 6.98 12.94
N ASN A 6 -3.44 6.38 12.43
CA ASN A 6 -4.80 6.70 12.81
C ASN A 6 -5.34 5.53 13.63
N VAL A 7 -5.23 5.65 14.96
CA VAL A 7 -5.57 4.55 15.88
C VAL A 7 -7.05 4.19 15.83
N GLU A 8 -7.92 5.17 15.60
CA GLU A 8 -9.37 4.92 15.53
C GLU A 8 -9.75 4.07 14.31
N GLU A 9 -9.00 4.21 13.23
CA GLU A 9 -9.24 3.48 11.99
C GLU A 9 -8.34 2.25 11.83
N ASP A 10 -7.51 1.95 12.82
CA ASP A 10 -6.55 0.83 12.79
C ASP A 10 -5.69 0.86 11.52
N GLU A 11 -5.15 2.03 11.19
CA GLU A 11 -4.33 2.17 9.99
C GLU A 11 -3.10 3.04 10.22
N CYS A 12 -2.06 2.79 9.43
CA CYS A 12 -0.97 3.73 9.26
C CYS A 12 -0.94 4.20 7.82
N PHE A 13 -0.46 5.41 7.61
CA PHE A 13 -0.50 6.02 6.28
C PHE A 13 0.65 6.97 6.02
N VAL A 14 0.91 7.19 4.74
CA VAL A 14 1.83 8.20 4.22
C VAL A 14 1.02 9.15 3.33
N LYS A 15 1.23 10.43 3.51
CA LYS A 15 0.63 11.48 2.68
C LYS A 15 1.74 12.32 2.09
N GLU A 16 1.83 12.36 0.77
CA GLU A 16 2.88 13.09 0.07
C GLU A 16 2.30 13.95 -1.06
N ASN A 17 2.84 15.15 -1.19
CA ASN A 17 2.49 16.04 -2.29
C ASN A 17 3.39 15.74 -3.49
N ILE A 18 2.77 15.56 -4.66
CA ILE A 18 3.47 15.32 -5.92
C ILE A 18 2.92 16.31 -6.94
N GLU A 19 3.63 17.39 -7.15
CA GLU A 19 3.20 18.43 -8.09
C GLU A 19 1.77 18.93 -7.78
N ASN A 20 0.81 18.66 -8.66
CA ASN A 20 -0.58 19.08 -8.48
C ASN A 20 -1.46 18.04 -7.80
N GLN A 21 -0.84 16.99 -7.25
CA GLN A 21 -1.57 15.90 -6.62
C GLN A 21 -1.05 15.63 -5.22
N THR A 22 -1.91 15.01 -4.41
CA THR A 22 -1.52 14.43 -3.13
C THR A 22 -1.74 12.94 -3.20
N LEU A 23 -0.67 12.18 -2.93
CA LEU A 23 -0.73 10.74 -2.79
C LEU A 23 -1.03 10.41 -1.33
N TYR A 24 -2.01 9.55 -1.13
CA TYR A 24 -2.33 8.99 0.18
C TYR A 24 -2.26 7.47 0.06
N MET A 25 -1.32 6.85 0.77
CA MET A 25 -1.21 5.39 0.82
C MET A 25 -1.38 4.94 2.26
N GLY A 26 -2.21 3.94 2.47
CA GLY A 26 -2.49 3.42 3.79
C GLY A 26 -2.41 1.90 3.86
N PHE A 27 -2.02 1.42 5.04
CA PHE A 27 -2.09 0.03 5.43
C PHE A 27 -3.16 -0.08 6.51
N GLN A 28 -4.29 -0.66 6.16
CA GLN A 28 -5.40 -0.85 7.09
C GLN A 28 -5.37 -2.25 7.66
N MET A 29 -5.41 -2.36 8.98
CA MET A 29 -5.51 -3.64 9.65
C MET A 29 -6.91 -4.21 9.41
N THR A 30 -6.98 -5.39 8.79
CA THR A 30 -8.25 -6.04 8.45
C THR A 30 -8.56 -7.21 9.36
N GLU A 31 -7.54 -7.83 9.95
CA GLU A 31 -7.71 -8.94 10.87
C GLU A 31 -6.52 -9.02 11.81
N TRP A 32 -6.79 -9.41 13.04
CA TRP A 32 -5.78 -9.65 14.06
C TRP A 32 -6.14 -10.96 14.79
N SER A 33 -5.29 -11.96 14.65
CA SER A 33 -5.40 -13.23 15.37
C SER A 33 -4.29 -13.35 16.41
N THR A 34 -4.18 -14.52 17.05
CA THR A 34 -3.18 -14.77 18.11
C THR A 34 -1.74 -14.62 17.61
N ASP A 35 -1.48 -14.95 16.35
CA ASP A 35 -0.13 -15.05 15.78
C ASP A 35 0.05 -14.31 14.45
N THR A 36 -0.99 -13.71 13.92
CA THR A 36 -0.97 -13.09 12.58
C THR A 36 -1.75 -11.80 12.57
N ILE A 37 -1.20 -10.80 11.89
CA ILE A 37 -1.88 -9.52 11.63
C ILE A 37 -1.94 -9.32 10.12
N HIS A 38 -3.11 -8.95 9.61
CA HIS A 38 -3.37 -8.74 8.19
C HIS A 38 -3.57 -7.26 7.91
N PHE A 39 -2.88 -6.75 6.91
CA PHE A 39 -3.02 -5.38 6.43
C PHE A 39 -3.43 -5.36 4.97
N ASN A 40 -4.40 -4.52 4.65
CA ASN A 40 -4.78 -4.25 3.28
C ASN A 40 -4.22 -2.89 2.86
N VAL A 41 -3.59 -2.86 1.69
CA VAL A 41 -2.99 -1.63 1.15
C VAL A 41 -4.01 -0.93 0.27
N TYR A 42 -4.12 0.39 0.45
CA TYR A 42 -4.88 1.21 -0.46
C TYR A 42 -4.08 2.45 -0.86
N LEU A 43 -4.38 2.95 -2.04
CA LEU A 43 -3.73 4.12 -2.62
C LEU A 43 -4.81 5.03 -3.20
N THR A 44 -4.81 6.28 -2.78
CA THR A 44 -5.70 7.31 -3.32
C THR A 44 -4.89 8.50 -3.77
N LEU A 45 -5.23 9.03 -4.94
CA LEU A 45 -4.66 10.27 -5.46
C LEU A 45 -5.73 11.35 -5.45
N TYR A 46 -5.37 12.50 -4.90
CA TYR A 46 -6.22 13.69 -4.87
C TYR A 46 -5.59 14.75 -5.74
N ASN A 47 -6.38 15.44 -6.56
CA ASN A 47 -5.90 16.60 -7.29
C ASN A 47 -5.84 17.82 -6.34
N LYS A 48 -5.36 18.98 -6.84
CA LYS A 48 -5.26 20.18 -6.01
C LYS A 48 -6.60 20.74 -5.49
N ARG A 49 -7.74 20.23 -6.00
CA ARG A 49 -9.09 20.56 -5.49
C ARG A 49 -9.61 19.52 -4.51
N ASN A 50 -8.76 18.62 -4.05
CA ASN A 50 -9.08 17.49 -3.17
C ASN A 50 -10.09 16.51 -3.77
N GLN A 51 -10.12 16.39 -5.09
CA GLN A 51 -10.91 15.40 -5.81
C GLN A 51 -10.07 14.16 -6.06
N ILE A 52 -10.69 12.99 -5.95
CA ILE A 52 -9.99 11.73 -6.19
C ILE A 52 -9.70 11.58 -7.69
N THR A 53 -8.43 11.33 -8.03
CA THR A 53 -7.97 11.16 -9.40
C THR A 53 -7.15 9.87 -9.51
N ASP A 54 -7.72 8.77 -9.09
CA ASP A 54 -7.00 7.49 -9.03
C ASP A 54 -7.02 6.71 -10.36
N ASN A 55 -7.64 7.24 -11.41
CA ASN A 55 -7.55 6.65 -12.74
C ASN A 55 -6.45 7.34 -13.56
N GLU A 56 -5.85 6.58 -14.45
CA GLU A 56 -4.69 7.03 -15.23
C GLU A 56 -5.01 8.20 -16.18
N ALA A 57 -6.20 8.21 -16.75
CA ALA A 57 -6.60 9.28 -17.64
C ALA A 57 -6.70 10.62 -16.91
N GLU A 58 -7.24 10.62 -15.70
CA GLU A 58 -7.31 11.82 -14.85
C GLU A 58 -5.92 12.28 -14.41
N VAL A 59 -5.04 11.37 -14.07
CA VAL A 59 -3.64 11.67 -13.72
C VAL A 59 -2.97 12.42 -14.88
N LYS A 60 -3.15 11.93 -16.10
CA LYS A 60 -2.59 12.58 -17.29
C LYS A 60 -3.22 13.96 -17.54
N SER A 61 -4.53 14.08 -17.36
CA SER A 61 -5.23 15.35 -17.61
C SER A 61 -4.87 16.44 -16.60
N THR A 62 -4.44 16.08 -15.40
CA THR A 62 -4.00 17.05 -14.38
C THR A 62 -2.55 17.47 -14.55
N GLY A 63 -1.84 16.92 -15.54
CA GLY A 63 -0.43 17.21 -15.77
C GLY A 63 0.51 16.52 -14.80
N ALA A 64 0.02 15.61 -13.98
CA ALA A 64 0.87 14.84 -13.07
C ALA A 64 1.78 13.89 -13.86
N ASN A 65 3.00 13.69 -13.35
CA ASN A 65 3.96 12.76 -13.95
C ASN A 65 3.71 11.35 -13.39
N PRO A 66 3.18 10.40 -14.20
CA PRO A 66 2.90 9.05 -13.70
C PRO A 66 4.12 8.32 -13.17
N LEU A 67 5.28 8.54 -13.77
CA LEU A 67 6.52 7.92 -13.32
C LEU A 67 6.95 8.42 -11.95
N LYS A 68 6.86 9.73 -11.73
CA LYS A 68 7.17 10.34 -10.44
C LYS A 68 6.20 9.84 -9.35
N THR A 69 4.92 9.77 -9.68
CA THR A 69 3.90 9.20 -8.79
C THR A 69 4.23 7.76 -8.42
N PHE A 70 4.62 6.96 -9.39
CA PHE A 70 5.01 5.57 -9.16
C PHE A 70 6.22 5.46 -8.21
N PHE A 71 7.24 6.28 -8.40
CA PHE A 71 8.41 6.27 -7.51
C PHE A 71 8.07 6.70 -6.09
N VAL A 72 7.21 7.70 -5.92
CA VAL A 72 6.76 8.13 -4.59
C VAL A 72 5.93 7.02 -3.94
N ALA A 73 5.05 6.38 -4.69
CA ALA A 73 4.25 5.27 -4.20
C ALA A 73 5.15 4.11 -3.71
N ARG A 74 6.22 3.79 -4.44
CA ARG A 74 7.18 2.76 -4.01
C ARG A 74 7.85 3.12 -2.69
N LYS A 75 8.27 4.37 -2.54
CA LYS A 75 8.88 4.85 -1.29
C LYS A 75 7.89 4.78 -0.12
N ALA A 76 6.66 5.20 -0.37
CA ALA A 76 5.60 5.14 0.64
C ALA A 76 5.33 3.69 1.05
N PHE A 77 5.21 2.79 0.10
CA PHE A 77 5.00 1.37 0.36
C PHE A 77 6.12 0.79 1.23
N ASN A 78 7.37 1.05 0.88
CA ASN A 78 8.52 0.56 1.65
C ASN A 78 8.55 1.13 3.07
N ALA A 79 8.21 2.41 3.24
CA ALA A 79 8.15 3.04 4.55
C ALA A 79 7.04 2.41 5.41
N LEU A 80 5.89 2.12 4.82
CA LEU A 80 4.78 1.49 5.53
C LEU A 80 5.09 0.04 5.91
N VAL A 81 5.73 -0.72 5.03
CA VAL A 81 6.17 -2.09 5.36
C VAL A 81 7.14 -2.06 6.55
N LYS A 82 8.13 -1.17 6.53
CA LYS A 82 9.06 -1.03 7.65
C LYS A 82 8.34 -0.71 8.95
N GLU A 83 7.35 0.18 8.89
CA GLU A 83 6.61 0.59 10.10
C GLU A 83 5.82 -0.58 10.68
N VAL A 84 5.07 -1.32 9.87
CA VAL A 84 4.27 -2.43 10.40
C VAL A 84 5.15 -3.58 10.88
N LEU A 85 6.27 -3.83 10.23
CA LEU A 85 7.21 -4.85 10.70
C LEU A 85 7.86 -4.43 12.03
N TRP A 86 8.24 -3.17 12.15
CA TRP A 86 8.82 -2.65 13.38
C TRP A 86 7.85 -2.75 14.56
N GLN A 87 6.56 -2.47 14.32
CA GLN A 87 5.55 -2.51 15.37
C GLN A 87 5.15 -3.95 15.75
N PHE A 88 5.07 -4.86 14.78
CA PHE A 88 4.37 -6.12 14.99
C PHE A 88 5.19 -7.39 14.75
N SER A 89 6.29 -7.35 14.01
CA SER A 89 6.97 -8.59 13.60
C SER A 89 7.65 -9.34 14.72
N GLU A 90 7.88 -8.71 15.86
CA GLU A 90 8.47 -9.39 17.02
C GLU A 90 7.54 -10.48 17.56
N LYS A 91 6.22 -10.25 17.50
CA LYS A 91 5.22 -11.15 18.10
C LYS A 91 4.31 -11.83 17.10
N TYR A 92 4.24 -11.31 15.85
CA TYR A 92 3.25 -11.74 14.87
C TYR A 92 3.88 -11.95 13.51
N ASP A 93 3.31 -12.87 12.74
CA ASP A 93 3.45 -12.84 11.28
C ASP A 93 2.64 -11.66 10.75
N VAL A 94 3.17 -10.94 9.79
CA VAL A 94 2.49 -9.81 9.17
C VAL A 94 2.21 -10.16 7.73
N ILE A 95 0.94 -10.07 7.32
CA ILE A 95 0.55 -10.33 5.94
C ILE A 95 0.06 -9.02 5.32
N VAL A 96 0.65 -8.66 4.18
CA VAL A 96 0.30 -7.45 3.45
C VAL A 96 -0.35 -7.84 2.14
N TYR A 97 -1.58 -7.36 1.91
CA TYR A 97 -2.38 -7.63 0.73
C TYR A 97 -2.53 -6.37 -0.11
N CYS A 98 -2.26 -6.50 -1.41
CA CYS A 98 -2.48 -5.43 -2.38
C CYS A 98 -3.54 -5.88 -3.37
N ASN A 99 -4.63 -5.15 -3.48
CA ASN A 99 -5.67 -5.39 -4.46
C ASN A 99 -5.45 -4.50 -5.69
N TRP A 100 -6.06 -4.84 -6.79
CA TRP A 100 -6.00 -4.05 -8.02
C TRP A 100 -7.40 -3.75 -8.55
N LEU A 101 -7.52 -2.63 -9.24
CA LEU A 101 -8.79 -2.22 -9.82
C LEU A 101 -9.00 -2.77 -11.23
N ASP A 102 -7.91 -2.95 -11.99
CA ASP A 102 -7.95 -3.44 -13.35
C ASP A 102 -6.67 -4.20 -13.70
N ASN A 103 -6.66 -4.89 -14.85
CA ASN A 103 -5.54 -5.72 -15.27
C ASN A 103 -4.25 -4.92 -15.51
N ARG A 104 -4.37 -3.68 -15.97
CA ARG A 104 -3.21 -2.84 -16.23
C ARG A 104 -2.49 -2.44 -14.94
N ARG A 105 -3.26 -2.04 -13.92
CA ARG A 105 -2.70 -1.72 -12.60
C ARG A 105 -2.14 -2.96 -11.94
N ARG A 106 -2.83 -4.09 -12.06
CA ARG A 106 -2.33 -5.37 -11.57
C ARG A 106 -0.92 -5.65 -12.10
N ASP A 107 -0.73 -5.54 -13.42
CA ASP A 107 0.56 -5.84 -14.04
C ASP A 107 1.65 -4.88 -13.57
N ALA A 108 1.33 -3.59 -13.47
CA ALA A 108 2.27 -2.59 -12.96
C ALA A 108 2.66 -2.85 -11.50
N TYR A 109 1.70 -3.18 -10.65
CA TYR A 109 1.95 -3.47 -9.24
C TYR A 109 2.77 -4.74 -9.10
N TYR A 110 2.40 -5.80 -9.80
CA TYR A 110 3.09 -7.08 -9.70
C TYR A 110 4.53 -7.00 -10.17
N LYS A 111 4.80 -6.25 -11.22
CA LYS A 111 6.17 -6.07 -11.72
C LYS A 111 7.12 -5.58 -10.64
N TYR A 112 6.67 -4.63 -9.83
CA TYR A 112 7.45 -4.13 -8.71
C TYR A 112 7.41 -5.07 -7.50
N LEU A 113 6.20 -5.47 -7.07
CA LEU A 113 6.01 -6.23 -5.85
C LEU A 113 6.61 -7.62 -5.91
N SER A 114 6.66 -8.23 -7.11
CA SER A 114 7.31 -9.52 -7.29
C SER A 114 8.80 -9.49 -6.95
N THR A 115 9.46 -8.33 -7.18
CA THR A 115 10.86 -8.17 -6.79
C THR A 115 11.07 -8.18 -5.29
N LEU A 116 10.01 -7.89 -4.52
CA LEU A 116 10.03 -7.90 -3.07
C LEU A 116 9.52 -9.23 -2.48
N GLY A 117 9.19 -10.20 -3.33
CA GLY A 117 8.71 -11.51 -2.90
C GLY A 117 7.19 -11.64 -2.81
N TYR A 118 6.44 -10.64 -3.30
CA TYR A 118 4.97 -10.73 -3.36
C TYR A 118 4.53 -11.66 -4.48
N ARG A 119 3.40 -12.35 -4.27
CA ARG A 119 2.85 -13.32 -5.21
C ARG A 119 1.34 -13.16 -5.31
N TYR A 120 0.78 -13.65 -6.42
CA TYR A 120 -0.66 -13.75 -6.58
C TYR A 120 -1.24 -14.77 -5.60
N GLY A 121 -2.42 -14.46 -5.09
CA GLY A 121 -3.16 -15.35 -4.21
C GLY A 121 -4.54 -14.78 -3.91
N ARG A 122 -5.07 -15.15 -2.75
CA ARG A 122 -6.37 -14.66 -2.28
C ARG A 122 -6.24 -14.15 -0.85
N ASN A 123 -7.03 -13.11 -0.54
CA ASN A 123 -7.12 -12.61 0.82
C ASN A 123 -8.07 -13.48 1.65
N ILE A 124 -8.30 -13.08 2.91
CA ILE A 124 -9.18 -13.80 3.83
C ILE A 124 -10.64 -13.88 3.35
N TYR A 125 -11.04 -12.97 2.45
CA TYR A 125 -12.39 -12.96 1.88
C TYR A 125 -12.48 -13.75 0.57
N GLY A 126 -11.41 -14.44 0.15
CA GLY A 126 -11.36 -15.19 -1.09
C GLY A 126 -11.16 -14.35 -2.34
N GLU A 127 -10.90 -13.06 -2.19
CA GLU A 127 -10.67 -12.15 -3.31
C GLU A 127 -9.24 -12.27 -3.83
N LYS A 128 -9.08 -12.17 -5.14
CA LYS A 128 -7.77 -12.18 -5.79
C LYS A 128 -6.95 -10.97 -5.34
N CYS A 129 -5.70 -11.20 -4.99
CA CYS A 129 -4.79 -10.15 -4.54
C CYS A 129 -3.33 -10.52 -4.83
N ILE A 130 -2.45 -9.56 -4.60
CA ILE A 130 -1.01 -9.77 -4.56
C ILE A 130 -0.62 -9.64 -3.09
N PHE A 131 0.06 -10.63 -2.52
CA PHE A 131 0.33 -10.62 -1.09
C PHE A 131 1.71 -11.16 -0.75
N LYS A 132 2.15 -10.84 0.45
CA LYS A 132 3.35 -11.43 1.04
C LYS A 132 3.12 -11.66 2.53
N ARG A 133 3.58 -12.80 3.01
CA ARG A 133 3.64 -13.11 4.44
C ARG A 133 5.06 -12.86 4.95
N TYR A 134 5.17 -11.95 5.89
CA TYR A 134 6.40 -11.68 6.63
C TYR A 134 6.33 -12.48 7.92
N LYS A 135 7.22 -13.44 8.07
CA LYS A 135 7.22 -14.29 9.26
C LYS A 135 7.67 -13.51 10.49
N LYS A 136 7.13 -13.91 11.63
CA LYS A 136 7.55 -13.40 12.94
C LYS A 136 9.08 -13.41 13.03
N GLY A 137 9.63 -12.31 13.53
CA GLY A 137 11.08 -12.13 13.64
C GLY A 137 11.75 -11.58 12.39
N THR A 138 11.00 -11.22 11.35
CA THR A 138 11.56 -10.57 10.16
C THR A 138 12.14 -9.22 10.54
N GLU A 139 13.40 -9.00 10.21
CA GLU A 139 14.07 -7.74 10.47
C GLU A 139 13.60 -6.64 9.53
N VAL A 140 13.60 -5.44 10.05
CA VAL A 140 13.16 -4.23 9.33
C VAL A 140 14.29 -3.67 8.48
#